data_0fe9ab3df367e91ae7835856d5740c4b
#
_entry.id   0fe9ab3df367e91ae7835856d5740c4b
#
_cell.length_a   1.000
_cell.length_b   1.000
_cell.length_c   1.000
_cell.angle_alpha   90.00
_cell.angle_beta   90.00
_cell.angle_gamma   90.00
#
_symmetry.space_group_name_H-M   'P 1'
#
loop_
_entity.id
_entity.type
_entity.pdbx_description
1 polymer ?
#
loop_
_entity_poly.entity_id
_entity_poly.type
_entity_poly.pdbx_seq_one_letter_code
_entity_poly.pdbx_strand_id
1 'polypeptide(L)'
;MRTIVVASDAPSVRREVLAAVESPGVTVLEASSGPAVLALVDQLDEAPDLVVVDLQMGNMGGMAVCLELGLEESYLDVDHIPVLMLLDRRPDVFLAKRSGAEGWLVKPLDPMRLRRATAALLTGGTYADDSYQPVPVLVTAGAALPGRAGGA
;
A
#
# COMPACT_ATOMS: atom_id res chain seq x y z
N MET A 1 -12.80 -0.78 -18.29
CA MET A 1 -11.32 -0.84 -18.22
C MET A 1 -10.83 -0.14 -16.95
N ARG A 2 -9.88 -0.73 -16.28
CA ARG A 2 -9.31 -0.16 -15.05
C ARG A 2 -7.93 0.39 -15.33
N THR A 3 -7.60 1.51 -14.69
CA THR A 3 -6.28 2.15 -14.80
C THR A 3 -5.60 2.11 -13.44
N ILE A 4 -4.40 1.56 -13.40
CA ILE A 4 -3.57 1.48 -12.20
C ILE A 4 -2.26 2.21 -12.45
N VAL A 5 -1.91 3.12 -11.56
CA VAL A 5 -0.59 3.78 -11.57
C VAL A 5 0.32 3.06 -10.58
N VAL A 6 1.49 2.64 -11.04
CA VAL A 6 2.50 1.97 -10.21
C VAL A 6 3.73 2.84 -10.14
N ALA A 7 4.14 3.20 -8.93
CA ALA A 7 5.25 4.12 -8.71
C ALA A 7 6.29 3.56 -7.74
N SER A 8 7.52 3.52 -8.20
CA SER A 8 8.72 3.26 -7.41
C SER A 8 9.93 3.75 -8.20
N ASP A 9 10.95 4.22 -7.53
CA ASP A 9 12.24 4.55 -8.16
C ASP A 9 13.07 3.29 -8.46
N ALA A 10 12.70 2.14 -7.90
CA ALA A 10 13.32 0.86 -8.18
C ALA A 10 12.59 0.13 -9.32
N PRO A 11 13.23 -0.06 -10.48
CA PRO A 11 12.60 -0.78 -11.60
C PRO A 11 12.17 -2.20 -11.24
N SER A 12 12.90 -2.88 -10.34
CA SER A 12 12.56 -4.22 -9.88
C SER A 12 11.22 -4.25 -9.14
N VAL A 13 10.95 -3.25 -8.33
CA VAL A 13 9.68 -3.14 -7.59
C VAL A 13 8.53 -2.92 -8.58
N ARG A 14 8.70 -2.00 -9.53
CA ARG A 14 7.67 -1.77 -10.57
C ARG A 14 7.35 -3.06 -11.33
N ARG A 15 8.38 -3.83 -11.72
CA ARG A 15 8.18 -5.10 -12.42
C ARG A 15 7.43 -6.14 -11.59
N GLU A 16 7.74 -6.25 -10.29
CA GLU A 16 7.04 -7.17 -9.41
C GLU A 16 5.55 -6.83 -9.31
N VAL A 17 5.24 -5.56 -9.14
CA VAL A 17 3.84 -5.11 -9.07
C VAL A 17 3.14 -5.33 -10.42
N LEU A 18 3.79 -4.93 -11.50
CA LEU A 18 3.25 -5.09 -12.85
C LEU A 18 2.85 -6.54 -13.14
N ALA A 19 3.76 -7.47 -12.86
CA ALA A 19 3.53 -8.90 -13.08
C ALA A 19 2.34 -9.43 -12.28
N ALA A 20 2.07 -8.86 -11.12
CA ALA A 20 0.97 -9.29 -10.27
C ALA A 20 -0.38 -8.69 -10.65
N VAL A 21 -0.41 -7.46 -11.17
CA VAL A 21 -1.66 -6.73 -11.44
C VAL A 21 -2.07 -6.74 -12.91
N GLU A 22 -1.14 -7.07 -13.80
CA GLU A 22 -1.40 -7.09 -15.24
C GLU A 22 -2.45 -8.15 -15.58
N SER A 23 -3.49 -7.74 -16.26
CA SER A 23 -4.58 -8.62 -16.68
C SER A 23 -5.38 -7.97 -17.81
N PRO A 24 -6.16 -8.76 -18.57
CA PRO A 24 -7.05 -8.18 -19.58
C PRO A 24 -7.98 -7.14 -18.96
N GLY A 25 -8.14 -6.00 -19.61
CA GLY A 25 -8.98 -4.92 -19.13
C GLY A 25 -8.32 -4.00 -18.09
N VAL A 26 -7.04 -4.21 -17.80
CA VAL A 26 -6.26 -3.34 -16.90
C VAL A 26 -5.17 -2.64 -17.70
N THR A 27 -5.14 -1.31 -17.59
CA THR A 27 -4.04 -0.49 -18.09
C THR A 27 -3.17 -0.10 -16.93
N VAL A 28 -1.88 -0.40 -17.01
CA VAL A 28 -0.91 -0.05 -15.97
C VAL A 28 0.02 1.04 -16.48
N LEU A 29 0.10 2.13 -15.76
CA LEU A 29 1.00 3.25 -16.02
C LEU A 29 2.08 3.26 -14.96
N GLU A 30 3.32 3.46 -15.36
CA GLU A 30 4.47 3.48 -14.46
C GLU A 30 4.97 4.89 -14.22
N ALA A 31 5.39 5.14 -12.98
CA ALA A 31 6.06 6.37 -12.57
C ALA A 31 7.30 6.02 -11.74
N SER A 32 8.37 6.78 -11.88
CA SER A 32 9.62 6.57 -11.15
C SER A 32 9.83 7.54 -10.01
N SER A 33 8.88 8.43 -9.75
CA SER A 33 8.98 9.45 -8.70
C SER A 33 7.60 9.91 -8.25
N GLY A 34 7.53 10.54 -7.07
CA GLY A 34 6.31 11.15 -6.57
C GLY A 34 5.72 12.21 -7.49
N PRO A 35 6.52 13.20 -7.93
CA PRO A 35 6.01 14.20 -8.88
C PRO A 35 5.49 13.60 -10.18
N ALA A 36 6.11 12.52 -10.67
CA ALA A 36 5.64 11.84 -11.87
C ALA A 36 4.25 11.20 -11.68
N VAL A 37 3.94 10.70 -10.50
CA VAL A 37 2.58 10.20 -10.19
C VAL A 37 1.56 11.32 -10.34
N LEU A 38 1.82 12.46 -9.71
CA LEU A 38 0.90 13.59 -9.74
C LEU A 38 0.71 14.10 -11.17
N ALA A 39 1.78 14.19 -11.94
CA ALA A 39 1.72 14.59 -13.34
C ALA A 39 0.90 13.60 -14.19
N LEU A 40 1.06 12.30 -13.96
CA LEU A 40 0.25 11.29 -14.65
C LEU A 40 -1.24 11.42 -14.32
N VAL A 41 -1.57 11.58 -13.03
CA VAL A 41 -2.95 11.73 -12.60
C VAL A 41 -3.60 12.96 -13.24
N ASP A 42 -2.87 14.08 -13.30
CA ASP A 42 -3.35 15.32 -13.92
C ASP A 42 -3.59 15.19 -15.44
N GLN A 43 -2.84 14.31 -16.10
CA GLN A 43 -2.96 14.11 -17.55
C GLN A 43 -4.06 13.13 -17.93
N LEU A 44 -4.59 12.38 -17.00
CA LEU A 44 -5.67 11.43 -17.26
C LEU A 44 -7.01 12.15 -17.32
N ASP A 45 -7.85 11.77 -18.29
CA ASP A 45 -9.20 12.31 -18.40
C ASP A 45 -10.09 11.87 -17.23
N GLU A 46 -9.85 10.67 -16.72
CA GLU A 46 -10.53 10.12 -15.56
C GLU A 46 -9.51 9.73 -14.52
N ALA A 47 -9.87 9.85 -13.23
CA ALA A 47 -9.01 9.43 -12.14
C ALA A 47 -8.64 7.94 -12.27
N PRO A 48 -7.40 7.55 -11.96
CA PRO A 48 -7.05 6.14 -11.93
C PRO A 48 -7.84 5.40 -10.85
N ASP A 49 -8.07 4.13 -11.07
CA ASP A 49 -8.81 3.28 -10.12
C ASP A 49 -7.97 2.92 -8.90
N LEU A 50 -6.65 2.99 -9.01
CA LEU A 50 -5.72 2.65 -7.95
C LEU A 50 -4.35 3.27 -8.21
N VAL A 51 -3.71 3.75 -7.15
CA VAL A 51 -2.28 4.13 -7.17
C VAL A 51 -1.54 3.19 -6.22
N VAL A 52 -0.57 2.47 -6.74
CA VAL A 52 0.37 1.66 -5.96
C VAL A 52 1.67 2.43 -5.86
N VAL A 53 2.07 2.79 -4.66
CA VAL A 53 3.19 3.70 -4.47
C VAL A 53 4.16 3.21 -3.42
N ASP A 54 5.44 3.26 -3.74
CA ASP A 54 6.52 2.96 -2.79
C ASP A 54 6.64 4.09 -1.75
N LEU A 55 6.76 3.74 -0.49
CA LEU A 55 6.97 4.73 0.57
C LEU A 55 8.25 5.53 0.34
N GLN A 56 9.32 4.86 -0.06
CA GLN A 56 10.63 5.45 -0.28
C GLN A 56 10.86 5.72 -1.77
N MET A 57 10.77 6.98 -2.16
CA MET A 57 11.04 7.42 -3.53
C MET A 57 11.69 8.80 -3.51
N GLY A 58 13.02 8.86 -3.60
CA GLY A 58 13.74 10.13 -3.72
C GLY A 58 13.29 11.18 -2.71
N ASN A 59 12.99 12.39 -3.19
CA ASN A 59 12.59 13.52 -2.36
C ASN A 59 11.09 13.55 -2.03
N MET A 60 10.27 12.83 -2.78
CA MET A 60 8.83 12.75 -2.56
C MET A 60 8.38 11.30 -2.61
N GLY A 61 8.18 10.73 -1.44
CA GLY A 61 7.75 9.35 -1.28
C GLY A 61 6.25 9.15 -1.24
N GLY A 62 5.84 7.91 -1.00
CA GLY A 62 4.44 7.51 -1.04
C GLY A 62 3.54 8.24 -0.06
N MET A 63 4.05 8.58 1.13
CA MET A 63 3.27 9.34 2.10
C MET A 63 2.89 10.72 1.56
N ALA A 64 3.87 11.44 0.97
CA ALA A 64 3.61 12.76 0.41
C ALA A 64 2.66 12.70 -0.79
N VAL A 65 2.79 11.69 -1.64
CA VAL A 65 1.87 11.46 -2.75
C VAL A 65 0.45 11.25 -2.24
N CYS A 66 0.28 10.37 -1.26
CA CYS A 66 -1.03 10.06 -0.68
C CYS A 66 -1.69 11.29 -0.07
N LEU A 67 -0.93 12.08 0.68
CA LEU A 67 -1.43 13.33 1.27
C LEU A 67 -1.82 14.35 0.21
N GLU A 68 -1.03 14.50 -0.84
CA GLU A 68 -1.30 15.44 -1.92
C GLU A 68 -2.58 15.05 -2.69
N LEU A 69 -2.75 13.76 -3.00
CA LEU A 69 -3.98 13.27 -3.64
C LEU A 69 -5.21 13.54 -2.76
N GLY A 70 -5.08 13.37 -1.45
CA GLY A 70 -6.15 13.68 -0.51
C GLY A 70 -6.48 15.17 -0.43
N LEU A 71 -5.49 16.03 -0.54
CA LEU A 71 -5.70 17.49 -0.60
C LEU A 71 -6.42 17.89 -1.88
N GLU A 72 -6.01 17.38 -3.02
CA GLU A 72 -6.66 17.64 -4.29
C GLU A 72 -8.11 17.19 -4.28
N GLU A 73 -8.41 16.02 -3.74
CA GLU A 73 -9.78 15.55 -3.54
C GLU A 73 -10.60 16.55 -2.75
N SER A 74 -10.06 17.06 -1.66
CA SER A 74 -10.76 17.98 -0.78
C SER A 74 -11.01 19.37 -1.39
N TYR A 75 -10.03 19.89 -2.16
CA TYR A 75 -10.09 21.24 -2.70
C TYR A 75 -10.68 21.32 -4.10
N LEU A 76 -10.52 20.30 -4.92
CA LEU A 76 -10.92 20.33 -6.33
C LEU A 76 -12.19 19.53 -6.59
N ASP A 77 -12.76 18.89 -5.58
CA ASP A 77 -13.96 18.04 -5.70
C ASP A 77 -13.80 16.99 -6.80
N VAL A 78 -12.64 16.36 -6.81
CA VAL A 78 -12.32 15.26 -7.73
C VAL A 78 -12.53 13.91 -7.04
N ASP A 79 -12.66 12.86 -7.85
CA ASP A 79 -12.90 11.52 -7.35
C ASP A 79 -11.76 11.03 -6.43
N HIS A 80 -12.12 10.31 -5.38
CA HIS A 80 -11.18 9.68 -4.49
C HIS A 80 -10.37 8.59 -5.20
N ILE A 81 -9.06 8.62 -5.02
CA ILE A 81 -8.14 7.64 -5.58
C ILE A 81 -7.61 6.75 -4.46
N PRO A 82 -7.95 5.45 -4.46
CA PRO A 82 -7.37 4.52 -3.48
C PRO A 82 -5.85 4.41 -3.64
N VAL A 83 -5.15 4.31 -2.52
CA VAL A 83 -3.69 4.17 -2.49
C VAL A 83 -3.28 2.91 -1.77
N LEU A 84 -2.50 2.08 -2.44
CA LEU A 84 -1.80 0.93 -1.87
C LEU A 84 -0.33 1.33 -1.67
N MET A 85 0.14 1.34 -0.44
CA MET A 85 1.49 1.76 -0.11
C MET A 85 2.40 0.56 0.11
N LEU A 86 3.58 0.59 -0.51
CA LEU A 86 4.60 -0.44 -0.34
C LEU A 86 5.62 0.04 0.69
N LEU A 87 5.83 -0.76 1.72
CA LEU A 87 6.64 -0.39 2.88
C LEU A 87 7.91 -1.23 2.95
N ASP A 88 9.03 -0.62 3.34
CA ASP A 88 10.29 -1.35 3.51
C ASP A 88 10.39 -2.02 4.87
N ARG A 89 9.75 -1.46 5.90
CA ARG A 89 9.87 -1.90 7.28
C ARG A 89 8.52 -1.92 7.98
N ARG A 90 8.38 -2.82 8.93
CA ARG A 90 7.17 -2.94 9.76
C ARG A 90 6.72 -1.65 10.45
N PRO A 91 7.64 -0.86 11.05
CA PRO A 91 7.24 0.39 11.69
C PRO A 91 6.62 1.40 10.74
N ASP A 92 6.90 1.30 9.44
CA ASP A 92 6.37 2.21 8.42
C ASP A 92 4.86 2.09 8.24
N VAL A 93 4.23 1.02 8.73
CA VAL A 93 2.76 0.87 8.77
C VAL A 93 2.10 2.08 9.43
N PHE A 94 2.73 2.66 10.43
CA PHE A 94 2.24 3.86 11.08
C PHE A 94 2.13 5.04 10.11
N LEU A 95 3.11 5.19 9.21
CA LEU A 95 3.10 6.25 8.20
C LEU A 95 2.00 6.02 7.16
N ALA A 96 1.81 4.77 6.73
CA ALA A 96 0.73 4.41 5.80
C ALA A 96 -0.64 4.75 6.39
N LYS A 97 -0.87 4.38 7.64
CA LYS A 97 -2.12 4.71 8.34
C LYS A 97 -2.35 6.21 8.45
N ARG A 98 -1.32 6.95 8.82
CA ARG A 98 -1.42 8.42 8.98
C ARG A 98 -1.65 9.15 7.67
N SER A 99 -1.15 8.62 6.58
CA SER A 99 -1.37 9.22 5.27
C SER A 99 -2.76 8.99 4.70
N GLY A 100 -3.53 8.07 5.28
CA GLY A 100 -4.87 7.72 4.81
C GLY A 100 -4.88 6.71 3.68
N ALA A 101 -3.78 5.98 3.46
CA ALA A 101 -3.77 4.91 2.48
C ALA A 101 -4.78 3.82 2.84
N GLU A 102 -5.50 3.31 1.84
CA GLU A 102 -6.50 2.25 2.03
C GLU A 102 -5.85 0.88 2.23
N GLY A 103 -4.60 0.73 1.82
CA GLY A 103 -3.89 -0.52 2.01
C GLY A 103 -2.38 -0.34 2.05
N TRP A 104 -1.70 -1.35 2.59
CA TRP A 104 -0.25 -1.41 2.63
C TRP A 104 0.24 -2.84 2.60
N LEU A 105 1.43 -3.01 2.01
CA LEU A 105 2.18 -4.26 1.97
C LEU A 105 3.60 -3.99 2.47
N VAL A 106 4.10 -4.85 3.34
CA VAL A 106 5.49 -4.79 3.82
C VAL A 106 6.34 -5.70 2.93
N LYS A 107 7.43 -5.18 2.40
CA LYS A 107 8.37 -5.96 1.59
C LYS A 107 9.05 -7.05 2.43
N PRO A 108 9.40 -8.19 1.88
CA PRO A 108 9.37 -8.51 0.44
C PRO A 108 7.96 -8.74 -0.07
N LEU A 109 7.73 -8.31 -1.32
CA LEU A 109 6.44 -8.46 -1.98
C LEU A 109 6.27 -9.90 -2.48
N ASP A 110 5.02 -10.37 -2.52
CA ASP A 110 4.71 -11.60 -3.21
C ASP A 110 3.45 -11.42 -4.07
N PRO A 111 3.34 -12.19 -5.16
CA PRO A 111 2.23 -12.03 -6.11
C PRO A 111 0.84 -12.24 -5.49
N MET A 112 0.71 -13.15 -4.54
CA MET A 112 -0.57 -13.46 -3.91
C MET A 112 -1.09 -12.28 -3.09
N ARG A 113 -0.22 -11.69 -2.24
CA ARG A 113 -0.60 -10.53 -1.43
C ARG A 113 -0.85 -9.31 -2.30
N LEU A 114 -0.03 -9.09 -3.33
CA LEU A 114 -0.24 -8.01 -4.29
C LEU A 114 -1.61 -8.10 -4.97
N ARG A 115 -1.98 -9.29 -5.45
CA ARG A 115 -3.28 -9.50 -6.08
C ARG A 115 -4.44 -9.30 -5.12
N ARG A 116 -4.33 -9.81 -3.90
CA ARG A 116 -5.36 -9.65 -2.87
C ARG A 116 -5.56 -8.19 -2.49
N ALA A 117 -4.47 -7.50 -2.24
CA ALA A 117 -4.51 -6.08 -1.89
C ALA A 117 -5.12 -5.25 -3.02
N THR A 118 -4.65 -5.46 -4.24
CA THR A 118 -5.15 -4.76 -5.44
C THR A 118 -6.64 -5.01 -5.63
N ALA A 119 -7.07 -6.27 -5.56
CA ALA A 119 -8.49 -6.62 -5.69
C ALA A 119 -9.35 -5.97 -4.61
N ALA A 120 -8.88 -5.95 -3.38
CA ALA A 120 -9.61 -5.31 -2.27
C ALA A 120 -9.80 -3.81 -2.50
N LEU A 121 -8.74 -3.11 -2.89
CA LEU A 121 -8.81 -1.67 -3.10
C LEU A 121 -9.63 -1.30 -4.35
N LEU A 122 -9.54 -2.09 -5.41
CA LEU A 122 -10.33 -1.88 -6.63
C LEU A 122 -11.83 -2.06 -6.42
N THR A 123 -12.23 -2.77 -5.38
CA THR A 123 -13.65 -2.95 -5.03
C THR A 123 -14.11 -2.04 -3.88
N GLY A 124 -13.31 -1.03 -3.55
CA GLY A 124 -13.66 -0.05 -2.52
C GLY A 124 -13.34 -0.49 -1.09
N GLY A 125 -12.61 -1.59 -0.93
CA GLY A 125 -12.20 -2.08 0.39
C GLY A 125 -10.84 -1.55 0.83
N THR A 126 -10.33 -2.17 1.88
CA THR A 126 -9.01 -1.89 2.47
C THR A 126 -8.20 -3.16 2.57
N TYR A 127 -6.89 -3.01 2.73
CA TYR A 127 -6.00 -4.15 2.93
C TYR A 127 -4.89 -3.80 3.91
N ALA A 128 -4.86 -4.50 5.04
CA ALA A 128 -3.79 -4.36 6.02
C ALA A 128 -2.90 -5.60 5.97
N ASP A 129 -1.62 -5.42 5.60
CA ASP A 129 -0.67 -6.52 5.61
C ASP A 129 -0.24 -6.79 7.05
N ASP A 130 -0.65 -7.93 7.58
CA ASP A 130 -0.29 -8.40 8.91
C ASP A 130 0.69 -9.58 8.87
N SER A 131 1.23 -9.92 7.70
CA SER A 131 2.18 -11.01 7.52
C SER A 131 3.46 -10.85 8.35
N TYR A 132 3.78 -9.62 8.74
CA TYR A 132 4.93 -9.27 9.55
C TYR A 132 4.67 -9.42 11.05
N GLN A 133 3.43 -9.61 11.47
CA GLN A 133 3.10 -9.73 12.89
C GLN A 133 3.48 -11.12 13.39
N PRO A 134 4.11 -11.22 14.57
CA PRO A 134 4.36 -12.52 15.15
C PRO A 134 3.03 -13.21 15.45
N VAL A 135 3.00 -14.51 15.23
CA VAL A 135 1.81 -15.30 15.57
C VAL A 135 1.58 -15.18 17.08
N PRO A 136 0.38 -14.77 17.51
CA PRO A 136 0.10 -14.71 18.93
C PRO A 136 0.29 -16.08 19.58
N VAL A 137 1.12 -16.14 20.61
CA VAL A 137 1.26 -17.35 21.42
C VAL A 137 0.17 -17.32 22.47
N LEU A 138 -0.75 -18.29 22.39
CA LEU A 138 -1.75 -18.46 23.43
C LEU A 138 -1.07 -19.00 24.69
N VAL A 139 -0.96 -18.13 25.68
CA VAL A 139 -0.44 -18.50 26.99
C VAL A 139 -1.63 -18.68 27.90
N THR A 140 -1.90 -19.94 28.28
CA THR A 140 -2.93 -20.21 29.30
C THR A 140 -2.42 -19.74 30.67
N ALA A 141 -3.34 -19.33 31.53
CA ALA A 141 -2.97 -18.83 32.86
C ALA A 141 -2.14 -19.83 33.65
N GLY A 142 -2.45 -21.11 33.55
CA GLY A 142 -1.67 -22.15 34.22
C GLY A 142 -0.27 -22.36 33.64
N ALA A 143 -0.14 -22.26 32.33
CA ALA A 143 1.13 -22.38 31.64
C ALA A 143 2.02 -21.13 31.81
N ALA A 144 1.37 -19.98 31.97
CA ALA A 144 2.06 -18.70 32.06
C ALA A 144 2.82 -18.50 33.38
N LEU A 145 2.44 -19.20 34.42
CA LEU A 145 2.90 -18.94 35.79
C LEU A 145 3.53 -20.14 36.50
N PRO A 146 4.33 -20.98 35.83
CA PRO A 146 4.90 -22.13 36.50
C PRO A 146 5.81 -21.75 37.65
N GLY A 147 6.50 -20.61 37.56
CA GLY A 147 7.38 -20.15 38.60
C GLY A 147 6.69 -19.61 39.86
N ARG A 148 5.45 -19.22 39.74
CA ARG A 148 4.68 -18.69 40.86
C ARG A 148 4.18 -19.80 41.81
N ALA A 149 3.89 -20.94 41.25
CA ALA A 149 3.45 -22.07 42.05
C ALA A 149 4.51 -22.47 43.07
N GLY A 150 5.78 -22.33 42.75
CA GLY A 150 6.87 -22.63 43.63
C GLY A 150 7.16 -21.55 44.68
N GLY A 151 6.62 -20.34 44.44
CA GLY A 151 6.82 -19.21 45.34
C GLY A 151 5.84 -19.10 46.49
N ALA A 152 4.92 -19.99 46.52
CA ALA A 152 3.88 -19.96 47.53
C ALA A 152 4.41 -20.37 48.91
#